data_e5e2c1c08fd852661f19b96034e8b714
#
_entry.id   e5e2c1c08fd852661f19b96034e8b714
#
_cell.length_a   1.000
_cell.length_b   1.000
_cell.length_c   1.000
_cell.angle_alpha   90.00
_cell.angle_beta   90.00
_cell.angle_gamma   90.00
#
_symmetry.space_group_name_H-M   'P 1'
#
loop_
_entity.id
_entity.type
_entity.pdbx_description
1 polymer ?
#
loop_
_entity_poly.entity_id
_entity_poly.type
_entity_poly.pdbx_seq_one_letter_code
_entity_poly.pdbx_strand_id
1 'polypeptide(L)'
;MEPETRKGNPLLRVLEAIADIAIVGILWALCSLPVITLGAATVGAYRAGGVLSEPKHSLSREFFRAFRENFRQATAMELLLLAGGGILWLDLRILKALKVSGVSVVLIVLAVVWYLIALVVFPLMSRYDNTLSHHLRNAAAMVLLNLPRCALLLAFSALPVLLFALNPQMFLNFALPIVLVFWPGCYFLGSGHLMKKMFLRFERTPAAGEGKDDLS
;
A
#
# COMPACT_ATOMS: atom_id res chain seq x y z
N MET A 1 -0.79 14.16 -37.76
CA MET A 1 -2.24 14.35 -37.53
C MET A 1 -2.60 13.43 -36.34
N GLU A 2 -2.43 13.88 -35.10
CA GLU A 2 -2.88 13.12 -33.93
C GLU A 2 -4.39 13.41 -33.72
N PRO A 3 -5.20 12.38 -33.44
CA PRO A 3 -6.63 12.57 -33.32
C PRO A 3 -6.96 13.29 -32.01
N GLU A 4 -7.30 14.57 -32.11
CA GLU A 4 -7.87 15.37 -31.01
C GLU A 4 -9.18 14.80 -30.43
N THR A 5 -9.75 13.80 -31.07
CA THR A 5 -10.97 13.11 -30.67
C THR A 5 -10.85 12.30 -29.39
N ARG A 6 -9.61 12.00 -28.92
CA ARG A 6 -9.35 11.17 -27.73
C ARG A 6 -9.57 11.93 -26.39
N LYS A 7 -9.48 13.27 -26.40
CA LYS A 7 -9.62 14.10 -25.19
C LYS A 7 -11.08 14.47 -24.82
N GLY A 8 -12.05 14.20 -25.69
CA GLY A 8 -13.43 14.68 -25.55
C GLY A 8 -14.47 13.68 -25.08
N ASN A 9 -14.24 12.37 -25.21
CA ASN A 9 -15.29 11.38 -24.93
C ASN A 9 -15.21 10.86 -23.48
N PRO A 10 -16.21 11.15 -22.60
CA PRO A 10 -16.19 10.71 -21.21
C PRO A 10 -16.20 9.19 -21.08
N LEU A 11 -16.81 8.46 -22.03
CA LEU A 11 -16.84 7.00 -22.04
C LEU A 11 -15.42 6.40 -22.21
N LEU A 12 -14.63 6.96 -23.12
CA LEU A 12 -13.26 6.49 -23.33
C LEU A 12 -12.39 6.69 -22.08
N ARG A 13 -12.55 7.79 -21.38
CA ARG A 13 -11.82 8.04 -20.10
C ARG A 13 -12.18 7.02 -19.03
N VAL A 14 -13.45 6.64 -18.94
CA VAL A 14 -13.90 5.61 -17.98
C VAL A 14 -13.33 4.25 -18.35
N LEU A 15 -13.33 3.88 -19.62
CA LEU A 15 -12.76 2.63 -20.10
C LEU A 15 -11.24 2.56 -19.88
N GLU A 16 -10.53 3.65 -20.14
CA GLU A 16 -9.09 3.78 -19.86
C GLU A 16 -8.81 3.61 -18.36
N ALA A 17 -9.57 4.27 -17.49
CA ALA A 17 -9.41 4.13 -16.04
C ALA A 17 -9.68 2.70 -15.55
N ILE A 18 -10.67 2.01 -16.08
CA ILE A 18 -10.96 0.61 -15.76
C ILE A 18 -9.81 -0.29 -16.23
N ALA A 19 -9.28 -0.06 -17.43
CA ALA A 19 -8.14 -0.80 -17.94
C ALA A 19 -6.89 -0.60 -17.08
N ASP A 20 -6.60 0.64 -16.67
CA ASP A 20 -5.47 0.98 -15.81
C ASP A 20 -5.57 0.29 -14.44
N ILE A 21 -6.76 0.31 -13.83
CA ILE A 21 -7.06 -0.41 -12.58
C ILE A 21 -6.79 -1.91 -12.75
N ALA A 22 -7.31 -2.52 -13.81
CA ALA A 22 -7.13 -3.94 -14.08
C ALA A 22 -5.66 -4.29 -14.32
N ILE A 23 -4.92 -3.49 -15.09
CA ILE A 23 -3.49 -3.71 -15.38
C ILE A 23 -2.68 -3.69 -14.07
N VAL A 24 -2.84 -2.67 -13.24
CA VAL A 24 -2.10 -2.56 -11.97
C VAL A 24 -2.49 -3.69 -11.03
N GLY A 25 -3.77 -4.04 -10.95
CA GLY A 25 -4.26 -5.14 -10.12
C GLY A 25 -3.69 -6.49 -10.54
N ILE A 26 -3.72 -6.82 -11.85
CA ILE A 26 -3.17 -8.08 -12.39
C ILE A 26 -1.66 -8.15 -12.19
N LEU A 27 -0.92 -7.08 -12.50
CA LEU A 27 0.53 -7.04 -12.30
C LEU A 27 0.88 -7.26 -10.83
N TRP A 28 0.20 -6.59 -9.91
CA TRP A 28 0.41 -6.77 -8.49
C TRP A 28 0.07 -8.20 -8.05
N ALA A 29 -1.09 -8.74 -8.45
CA ALA A 29 -1.51 -10.08 -8.08
C ALA A 29 -0.52 -11.15 -8.56
N LEU A 30 -0.07 -11.07 -9.82
CA LEU A 30 0.89 -12.04 -10.38
C LEU A 30 2.28 -11.93 -9.71
N CYS A 31 2.77 -10.69 -9.50
CA CYS A 31 4.09 -10.48 -8.89
C CYS A 31 4.10 -10.73 -7.39
N SER A 32 2.95 -10.78 -6.72
CA SER A 32 2.82 -11.09 -5.29
C SER A 32 2.54 -12.55 -4.98
N LEU A 33 2.39 -13.42 -5.99
CA LEU A 33 2.21 -14.87 -5.79
C LEU A 33 3.31 -15.48 -4.91
N PRO A 34 4.61 -15.21 -5.13
CA PRO A 34 5.60 -15.51 -4.13
C PRO A 34 5.49 -14.49 -3.00
N VAL A 35 5.15 -14.91 -1.78
CA VAL A 35 4.97 -14.00 -0.63
C VAL A 35 6.17 -13.07 -0.42
N ILE A 36 7.38 -13.55 -0.70
CA ILE A 36 8.63 -12.75 -0.57
C ILE A 36 8.74 -11.57 -1.53
N THR A 37 7.90 -11.48 -2.56
CA THR A 37 7.92 -10.40 -3.56
C THR A 37 6.76 -9.42 -3.40
N LEU A 38 5.88 -9.64 -2.42
CA LEU A 38 4.69 -8.83 -2.18
C LEU A 38 5.05 -7.37 -1.88
N GLY A 39 6.09 -7.11 -1.08
CA GLY A 39 6.59 -5.77 -0.81
C GLY A 39 7.07 -5.04 -2.07
N ALA A 40 7.87 -5.72 -2.90
CA ALA A 40 8.36 -5.16 -4.16
C ALA A 40 7.21 -4.91 -5.16
N ALA A 41 6.24 -5.84 -5.25
CA ALA A 41 5.04 -5.68 -6.06
C ALA A 41 4.20 -4.48 -5.60
N THR A 42 4.10 -4.28 -4.28
CA THR A 42 3.38 -3.15 -3.69
C THR A 42 4.06 -1.81 -4.01
N VAL A 43 5.40 -1.73 -3.91
CA VAL A 43 6.16 -0.53 -4.34
C VAL A 43 5.93 -0.25 -5.82
N GLY A 44 5.99 -1.30 -6.69
CA GLY A 44 5.72 -1.20 -8.11
C GLY A 44 4.32 -0.66 -8.42
N ALA A 45 3.31 -1.15 -7.72
CA ALA A 45 1.91 -0.73 -7.89
C ALA A 45 1.69 0.75 -7.49
N TYR A 46 2.27 1.20 -6.37
CA TYR A 46 2.22 2.61 -5.98
C TYR A 46 2.94 3.53 -6.97
N ARG A 47 4.08 3.10 -7.51
CA ARG A 47 4.80 3.88 -8.54
C ARG A 47 3.99 4.00 -9.82
N ALA A 48 3.43 2.89 -10.31
CA ALA A 48 2.53 2.89 -11.47
C ALA A 48 1.33 3.82 -11.25
N GLY A 49 0.71 3.78 -10.08
CA GLY A 49 -0.38 4.69 -9.72
C GLY A 49 0.02 6.17 -9.69
N GLY A 50 1.26 6.48 -9.35
CA GLY A 50 1.78 7.85 -9.30
C GLY A 50 1.88 8.52 -10.67
N VAL A 51 2.06 7.76 -11.76
CA VAL A 51 2.26 8.29 -13.13
C VAL A 51 1.01 8.32 -14.00
N LEU A 52 -0.16 7.96 -13.46
CA LEU A 52 -1.43 7.96 -14.20
C LEU A 52 -1.80 9.29 -14.88
N SER A 53 -1.35 10.40 -14.31
CA SER A 53 -1.63 11.74 -14.84
C SER A 53 -0.65 12.16 -15.94
N GLU A 54 0.34 11.35 -16.29
CA GLU A 54 1.39 11.68 -17.24
C GLU A 54 1.11 11.07 -18.62
N PRO A 55 0.98 11.86 -19.69
CA PRO A 55 0.42 11.43 -20.99
C PRO A 55 1.28 10.46 -21.80
N LYS A 56 2.47 10.09 -21.35
CA LYS A 56 3.43 9.25 -22.12
C LYS A 56 3.99 8.04 -21.35
N HIS A 57 3.51 7.74 -20.14
CA HIS A 57 4.10 6.67 -19.34
C HIS A 57 3.29 5.36 -19.45
N SER A 58 4.02 4.26 -19.67
CA SER A 58 3.45 2.92 -19.61
C SER A 58 3.42 2.45 -18.15
N LEU A 59 2.23 2.23 -17.60
CA LEU A 59 2.03 1.73 -16.23
C LEU A 59 2.85 0.48 -15.95
N SER A 60 2.86 -0.47 -16.89
CA SER A 60 3.60 -1.72 -16.75
C SER A 60 5.12 -1.48 -16.67
N ARG A 61 5.65 -0.54 -17.47
CA ARG A 61 7.08 -0.21 -17.44
C ARG A 61 7.48 0.40 -16.10
N GLU A 62 6.70 1.35 -15.60
CA GLU A 62 6.94 2.00 -14.31
C GLU A 62 6.81 1.00 -13.15
N PHE A 63 5.81 0.10 -13.21
CA PHE A 63 5.66 -0.97 -12.25
C PHE A 63 6.91 -1.86 -12.19
N PHE A 64 7.35 -2.42 -13.33
CA PHE A 64 8.50 -3.32 -13.36
C PHE A 64 9.82 -2.63 -13.07
N ARG A 65 9.95 -1.35 -13.43
CA ARG A 65 11.12 -0.55 -13.07
C ARG A 65 11.23 -0.42 -11.54
N ALA A 66 10.18 0.08 -10.88
CA ALA A 66 10.19 0.26 -9.44
C ALA A 66 10.26 -1.08 -8.70
N PHE A 67 9.61 -2.13 -9.20
CA PHE A 67 9.72 -3.49 -8.67
C PHE A 67 11.17 -3.97 -8.61
N ARG A 68 11.93 -3.81 -9.71
CA ARG A 68 13.33 -4.25 -9.79
C ARG A 68 14.27 -3.39 -8.96
N GLU A 69 14.13 -2.06 -9.04
CA GLU A 69 14.96 -1.09 -8.32
C GLU A 69 14.85 -1.29 -6.80
N ASN A 70 13.64 -1.54 -6.29
CA ASN A 70 13.37 -1.67 -4.86
C ASN A 70 13.32 -3.11 -4.36
N PHE A 71 13.54 -4.12 -5.21
CA PHE A 71 13.32 -5.53 -4.89
C PHE A 71 13.95 -5.94 -3.56
N ARG A 72 15.26 -5.75 -3.41
CA ARG A 72 16.00 -6.17 -2.21
C ARG A 72 15.54 -5.45 -0.95
N GLN A 73 15.34 -4.15 -1.06
CA GLN A 73 14.97 -3.31 0.08
C GLN A 73 13.51 -3.54 0.48
N ALA A 74 12.60 -3.63 -0.48
CA ALA A 74 11.19 -3.88 -0.23
C ALA A 74 10.96 -5.29 0.34
N THR A 75 11.67 -6.30 -0.16
CA THR A 75 11.64 -7.66 0.40
C THR A 75 12.18 -7.71 1.83
N ALA A 76 13.29 -7.02 2.11
CA ALA A 76 13.82 -6.95 3.48
C ALA A 76 12.84 -6.24 4.43
N MET A 77 12.21 -5.15 3.99
CA MET A 77 11.17 -4.45 4.74
C MET A 77 9.96 -5.35 5.00
N GLU A 78 9.51 -6.07 3.99
CA GLU A 78 8.40 -7.01 4.12
C GLU A 78 8.70 -8.11 5.14
N LEU A 79 9.87 -8.74 5.06
CA LEU A 79 10.27 -9.76 6.03
C LEU A 79 10.33 -9.22 7.46
N LEU A 80 10.82 -7.98 7.64
CA LEU A 80 10.81 -7.29 8.93
C LEU A 80 9.37 -7.09 9.44
N LEU A 81 8.48 -6.63 8.57
CA LEU A 81 7.07 -6.40 8.92
C LEU A 81 6.33 -7.70 9.23
N LEU A 82 6.56 -8.76 8.47
CA LEU A 82 6.01 -10.08 8.70
C LEU A 82 6.52 -10.68 10.01
N ALA A 83 7.81 -10.57 10.30
CA ALA A 83 8.39 -11.04 11.56
C ALA A 83 7.78 -10.31 12.76
N GLY A 84 7.73 -8.97 12.74
CA GLY A 84 7.12 -8.18 13.81
C GLY A 84 5.63 -8.45 13.99
N GLY A 85 4.88 -8.53 12.88
CA GLY A 85 3.46 -8.89 12.90
C GLY A 85 3.22 -10.32 13.41
N GLY A 86 4.09 -11.26 13.03
CA GLY A 86 4.06 -12.65 13.50
C GLY A 86 4.30 -12.77 15.01
N ILE A 87 5.24 -12.01 15.56
CA ILE A 87 5.49 -11.92 16.99
C ILE A 87 4.24 -11.39 17.71
N LEU A 88 3.70 -10.26 17.28
CA LEU A 88 2.49 -9.68 17.86
C LEU A 88 1.29 -10.64 17.81
N TRP A 89 1.14 -11.36 16.70
CA TRP A 89 0.09 -12.38 16.56
C TRP A 89 0.29 -13.55 17.55
N LEU A 90 1.53 -14.03 17.69
CA LEU A 90 1.86 -15.11 18.62
C LEU A 90 1.60 -14.69 20.05
N ASP A 91 2.01 -13.49 20.45
CA ASP A 91 1.77 -12.93 21.78
C ASP A 91 0.26 -12.86 22.11
N LEU A 92 -0.55 -12.39 21.13
CA LEU A 92 -2.02 -12.37 21.28
C LEU A 92 -2.60 -13.77 21.44
N ARG A 93 -2.07 -14.77 20.73
CA ARG A 93 -2.49 -16.19 20.88
C ARG A 93 -2.14 -16.75 22.26
N ILE A 94 -0.94 -16.47 22.75
CA ILE A 94 -0.47 -16.89 24.08
C ILE A 94 -1.34 -16.25 25.18
N LEU A 95 -1.55 -14.93 25.14
CA LEU A 95 -2.37 -14.23 26.15
C LEU A 95 -3.82 -14.72 26.15
N LYS A 96 -4.38 -15.01 24.98
CA LYS A 96 -5.70 -15.61 24.87
C LYS A 96 -5.76 -17.00 25.53
N ALA A 97 -4.73 -17.82 25.34
CA ALA A 97 -4.63 -19.16 25.99
C ALA A 97 -4.50 -19.04 27.52
N LEU A 98 -3.76 -18.03 27.99
CA LEU A 98 -3.58 -17.75 29.42
C LEU A 98 -4.78 -17.00 30.04
N LYS A 99 -5.80 -16.64 29.25
CA LYS A 99 -7.00 -15.87 29.68
C LYS A 99 -6.68 -14.50 30.32
N VAL A 100 -5.57 -13.88 29.90
CA VAL A 100 -5.16 -12.54 30.34
C VAL A 100 -5.79 -11.49 29.42
N SER A 101 -6.79 -10.76 29.92
CA SER A 101 -7.56 -9.81 29.07
C SER A 101 -6.98 -8.39 29.02
N GLY A 102 -6.46 -7.87 30.13
CA GLY A 102 -6.01 -6.46 30.20
C GLY A 102 -4.86 -6.12 29.21
N VAL A 103 -3.85 -6.97 29.13
CA VAL A 103 -2.68 -6.78 28.26
C VAL A 103 -3.05 -6.99 26.79
N SER A 104 -4.07 -7.79 26.50
CA SER A 104 -4.52 -8.06 25.12
C SER A 104 -4.94 -6.80 24.37
N VAL A 105 -5.55 -5.82 25.06
CA VAL A 105 -5.95 -4.54 24.44
C VAL A 105 -4.74 -3.75 23.98
N VAL A 106 -3.68 -3.69 24.79
CA VAL A 106 -2.44 -2.99 24.42
C VAL A 106 -1.80 -3.64 23.19
N LEU A 107 -1.74 -4.98 23.16
CA LEU A 107 -1.19 -5.69 22.01
C LEU A 107 -2.03 -5.50 20.73
N ILE A 108 -3.36 -5.43 20.85
CA ILE A 108 -4.23 -5.12 19.68
C ILE A 108 -3.92 -3.72 19.16
N VAL A 109 -3.79 -2.73 20.03
CA VAL A 109 -3.42 -1.36 19.62
C VAL A 109 -2.05 -1.35 18.92
N LEU A 110 -1.05 -2.04 19.49
CA LEU A 110 0.26 -2.18 18.87
C LEU A 110 0.19 -2.87 17.51
N ALA A 111 -0.61 -3.92 17.36
CA ALA A 111 -0.79 -4.63 16.10
C ALA A 111 -1.46 -3.73 15.03
N VAL A 112 -2.45 -2.92 15.43
CA VAL A 112 -3.07 -1.93 14.53
C VAL A 112 -2.06 -0.87 14.09
N VAL A 113 -1.27 -0.31 15.02
CA VAL A 113 -0.23 0.67 14.68
C VAL A 113 0.81 0.05 13.76
N TRP A 114 1.25 -1.18 14.03
CA TRP A 114 2.19 -1.92 13.19
C TRP A 114 1.65 -2.12 11.77
N TYR A 115 0.39 -2.50 11.66
CA TYR A 115 -0.28 -2.65 10.36
C TYR A 115 -0.41 -1.32 9.61
N LEU A 116 -0.71 -0.22 10.32
CA LEU A 116 -0.73 1.12 9.73
C LEU A 116 0.65 1.55 9.19
N ILE A 117 1.72 1.22 9.93
CA ILE A 117 3.10 1.44 9.45
C ILE A 117 3.34 0.64 8.16
N ALA A 118 2.91 -0.62 8.10
CA ALA A 118 3.03 -1.45 6.91
C ALA A 118 2.28 -0.87 5.71
N LEU A 119 1.09 -0.28 5.92
CA LEU A 119 0.33 0.39 4.85
C LEU A 119 1.02 1.65 4.30
N VAL A 120 1.82 2.33 5.12
CA VAL A 120 2.44 3.62 4.77
C VAL A 120 3.88 3.47 4.27
N VAL A 121 4.62 2.44 4.70
CA VAL A 121 6.05 2.30 4.38
C VAL A 121 6.31 2.04 2.89
N PHE A 122 5.50 1.20 2.23
CA PHE A 122 5.69 0.89 0.80
C PHE A 122 5.41 2.09 -0.13
N PRO A 123 4.36 2.90 0.08
CA PRO A 123 4.22 4.18 -0.61
C PRO A 123 5.40 5.13 -0.41
N LEU A 124 5.98 5.18 0.80
CA LEU A 124 7.20 5.96 1.05
C LEU A 124 8.39 5.44 0.23
N MET A 125 8.59 4.11 0.21
CA MET A 125 9.66 3.48 -0.59
C MET A 125 9.47 3.67 -2.10
N SER A 126 8.23 3.80 -2.58
CA SER A 126 7.96 4.08 -4.00
C SER A 126 8.35 5.50 -4.42
N ARG A 127 8.53 6.41 -3.47
CA ARG A 127 8.73 7.85 -3.73
C ARG A 127 10.09 8.37 -3.30
N TYR A 128 10.69 7.80 -2.27
CA TYR A 128 11.93 8.28 -1.66
C TYR A 128 12.96 7.14 -1.59
N ASP A 129 14.22 7.48 -1.85
CA ASP A 129 15.36 6.59 -1.68
C ASP A 129 15.95 6.83 -0.29
N ASN A 130 15.76 5.90 0.62
CA ASN A 130 16.21 5.97 2.01
C ASN A 130 16.67 4.60 2.51
N THR A 131 17.32 4.55 3.67
CA THR A 131 17.63 3.29 4.35
C THR A 131 16.36 2.68 4.97
N LEU A 132 16.36 1.37 5.24
CA LEU A 132 15.24 0.65 5.86
C LEU A 132 14.78 1.29 7.17
N SER A 133 15.73 1.66 8.04
CA SER A 133 15.44 2.29 9.33
C SER A 133 14.80 3.67 9.17
N HIS A 134 15.26 4.46 8.20
CA HIS A 134 14.67 5.77 7.90
C HIS A 134 13.26 5.63 7.34
N HIS A 135 13.01 4.66 6.44
CA HIS A 135 11.67 4.37 5.95
C HIS A 135 10.71 3.99 7.07
N LEU A 136 11.14 3.12 7.99
CA LEU A 136 10.32 2.69 9.12
C LEU A 136 10.00 3.85 10.08
N ARG A 137 11.02 4.66 10.43
CA ARG A 137 10.87 5.85 11.28
C ARG A 137 9.94 6.88 10.64
N ASN A 138 10.13 7.15 9.35
CA ASN A 138 9.31 8.10 8.62
C ASN A 138 7.86 7.60 8.47
N ALA A 139 7.66 6.30 8.25
CA ALA A 139 6.32 5.71 8.21
C ALA A 139 5.62 5.84 9.58
N ALA A 140 6.31 5.54 10.68
CA ALA A 140 5.78 5.71 12.02
C ALA A 140 5.39 7.18 12.31
N ALA A 141 6.28 8.13 12.02
CA ALA A 141 6.00 9.56 12.17
C ALA A 141 4.80 9.99 11.31
N MET A 142 4.73 9.53 10.06
CA MET A 142 3.64 9.85 9.14
C MET A 142 2.30 9.29 9.60
N VAL A 143 2.27 8.10 10.20
CA VAL A 143 1.07 7.50 10.81
C VAL A 143 0.59 8.39 11.97
N LEU A 144 1.49 8.76 12.90
CA LEU A 144 1.14 9.58 14.05
C LEU A 144 0.61 10.96 13.66
N LEU A 145 1.20 11.59 12.65
CA LEU A 145 0.78 12.92 12.16
C LEU A 145 -0.54 12.90 11.37
N ASN A 146 -0.95 11.73 10.85
CA ASN A 146 -2.07 11.62 9.92
C ASN A 146 -3.08 10.52 10.31
N LEU A 147 -3.29 10.28 11.60
CA LEU A 147 -4.19 9.23 12.11
C LEU A 147 -5.55 9.13 11.39
N PRO A 148 -6.31 10.25 11.14
CA PRO A 148 -7.60 10.13 10.48
C PRO A 148 -7.50 9.61 9.03
N ARG A 149 -6.44 9.96 8.29
CA ARG A 149 -6.21 9.43 6.94
C ARG A 149 -5.73 7.99 6.96
N CYS A 150 -4.93 7.63 7.96
CA CYS A 150 -4.52 6.25 8.20
C CYS A 150 -5.72 5.36 8.55
N ALA A 151 -6.69 5.87 9.32
CA ALA A 151 -7.95 5.16 9.58
C ALA A 151 -8.76 4.91 8.29
N LEU A 152 -8.80 5.88 7.36
CA LEU A 152 -9.42 5.68 6.04
C LEU A 152 -8.69 4.63 5.20
N LEU A 153 -7.34 4.63 5.21
CA LEU A 153 -6.55 3.60 4.54
C LEU A 153 -6.80 2.21 5.13
N LEU A 154 -6.88 2.13 6.47
CA LEU A 154 -7.22 0.90 7.18
C LEU A 154 -8.61 0.40 6.77
N ALA A 155 -9.63 1.26 6.81
CA ALA A 155 -10.99 0.91 6.42
C ALA A 155 -11.04 0.43 4.97
N PHE A 156 -10.33 1.13 4.07
CA PHE A 156 -10.27 0.76 2.67
C PHE A 156 -9.53 -0.57 2.46
N SER A 157 -8.42 -0.83 3.15
CA SER A 157 -7.70 -2.11 3.07
C SER A 157 -8.49 -3.28 3.66
N ALA A 158 -9.34 -3.03 4.66
CA ALA A 158 -10.14 -4.05 5.32
C ALA A 158 -11.38 -4.50 4.53
N LEU A 159 -11.78 -3.76 3.48
CA LEU A 159 -13.03 -4.03 2.75
C LEU A 159 -13.13 -5.47 2.18
N PRO A 160 -12.10 -6.07 1.52
CA PRO A 160 -12.19 -7.45 1.06
C PRO A 160 -12.38 -8.46 2.20
N VAL A 161 -11.71 -8.20 3.34
CA VAL A 161 -11.83 -9.05 4.54
C VAL A 161 -13.23 -8.96 5.11
N LEU A 162 -13.81 -7.77 5.15
CA LEU A 162 -15.19 -7.56 5.60
C LEU A 162 -16.19 -8.27 4.67
N LEU A 163 -16.03 -8.15 3.36
CA LEU A 163 -16.88 -8.85 2.37
C LEU A 163 -16.80 -10.37 2.55
N PHE A 164 -15.59 -10.90 2.77
CA PHE A 164 -15.42 -12.32 3.08
C PHE A 164 -16.10 -12.72 4.41
N ALA A 165 -15.98 -11.91 5.45
CA ALA A 165 -16.58 -12.19 6.77
C ALA A 165 -18.12 -12.17 6.74
N LEU A 166 -18.72 -11.32 5.89
CA LEU A 166 -20.18 -11.25 5.73
C LEU A 166 -20.75 -12.48 5.05
N ASN A 167 -20.15 -12.96 3.98
CA ASN A 167 -20.60 -14.17 3.27
C ASN A 167 -19.40 -14.87 2.59
N PRO A 168 -18.73 -15.79 3.28
CA PRO A 168 -17.56 -16.49 2.74
C PRO A 168 -17.84 -17.26 1.44
N GLN A 169 -18.99 -17.91 1.36
CA GLN A 169 -19.37 -18.73 0.21
C GLN A 169 -19.57 -17.87 -1.06
N MET A 170 -20.33 -16.78 -0.93
CA MET A 170 -20.54 -15.83 -2.03
C MET A 170 -19.23 -15.15 -2.43
N PHE A 171 -18.39 -14.80 -1.45
CA PHE A 171 -17.10 -14.19 -1.71
C PHE A 171 -16.19 -15.12 -2.53
N LEU A 172 -16.03 -16.37 -2.11
CA LEU A 172 -15.14 -17.34 -2.78
C LEU A 172 -15.64 -17.71 -4.19
N ASN A 173 -16.95 -17.86 -4.37
CA ASN A 173 -17.50 -18.30 -5.65
C ASN A 173 -17.59 -17.19 -6.70
N PHE A 174 -17.90 -15.96 -6.30
CA PHE A 174 -18.22 -14.88 -7.23
C PHE A 174 -17.34 -13.64 -7.07
N ALA A 175 -17.07 -13.19 -5.84
CA ALA A 175 -16.37 -11.95 -5.60
C ALA A 175 -14.86 -12.10 -5.71
N LEU A 176 -14.28 -13.24 -5.36
CA LEU A 176 -12.84 -13.46 -5.32
C LEU A 176 -12.11 -13.12 -6.62
N PRO A 177 -12.53 -13.58 -7.82
CA PRO A 177 -11.84 -13.24 -9.07
C PRO A 177 -11.86 -11.73 -9.35
N ILE A 178 -13.02 -11.09 -9.09
CA ILE A 178 -13.19 -9.64 -9.29
C ILE A 178 -12.31 -8.86 -8.31
N VAL A 179 -12.32 -9.27 -7.04
CA VAL A 179 -11.52 -8.64 -5.99
C VAL A 179 -10.02 -8.80 -6.28
N LEU A 180 -9.56 -9.98 -6.71
CA LEU A 180 -8.15 -10.21 -7.04
C LEU A 180 -7.65 -9.32 -8.20
N VAL A 181 -8.50 -9.07 -9.20
CA VAL A 181 -8.11 -8.29 -10.39
C VAL A 181 -8.26 -6.79 -10.14
N PHE A 182 -9.39 -6.36 -9.59
CA PHE A 182 -9.72 -4.93 -9.55
C PHE A 182 -9.40 -4.28 -8.21
N TRP A 183 -9.51 -5.00 -7.10
CA TRP A 183 -9.31 -4.41 -5.78
C TRP A 183 -7.91 -3.84 -5.56
N PRO A 184 -6.80 -4.55 -5.89
CA PRO A 184 -5.47 -3.99 -5.71
C PRO A 184 -5.28 -2.71 -6.54
N GLY A 185 -5.73 -2.72 -7.81
CA GLY A 185 -5.69 -1.52 -8.65
C GLY A 185 -6.49 -0.36 -8.05
N CYS A 186 -7.73 -0.57 -7.65
CA CYS A 186 -8.55 0.43 -6.96
C CYS A 186 -7.87 0.93 -5.68
N TYR A 187 -7.28 0.02 -4.90
CA TYR A 187 -6.60 0.35 -3.66
C TYR A 187 -5.38 1.24 -3.91
N PHE A 188 -4.48 0.86 -4.82
CA PHE A 188 -3.25 1.62 -5.08
C PHE A 188 -3.53 2.98 -5.73
N LEU A 189 -4.47 3.03 -6.67
CA LEU A 189 -4.86 4.27 -7.34
C LEU A 189 -5.65 5.20 -6.40
N GLY A 190 -6.61 4.66 -5.66
CA GLY A 190 -7.42 5.42 -4.70
C GLY A 190 -6.62 5.91 -3.49
N SER A 191 -5.78 5.06 -2.91
CA SER A 191 -4.92 5.43 -1.78
C SER A 191 -3.84 6.43 -2.16
N GLY A 192 -3.36 6.43 -3.41
CA GLY A 192 -2.39 7.39 -3.93
C GLY A 192 -2.81 8.85 -3.72
N HIS A 193 -4.10 9.14 -3.85
CA HIS A 193 -4.64 10.49 -3.61
C HIS A 193 -4.60 10.89 -2.11
N LEU A 194 -4.91 9.96 -1.22
CA LEU A 194 -4.78 10.16 0.23
C LEU A 194 -3.31 10.32 0.62
N MET A 195 -2.44 9.49 0.08
CA MET A 195 -0.99 9.54 0.31
C MET A 195 -0.37 10.87 -0.13
N LYS A 196 -0.76 11.41 -1.30
CA LYS A 196 -0.27 12.72 -1.76
C LYS A 196 -0.53 13.82 -0.73
N LYS A 197 -1.72 13.84 -0.11
CA LYS A 197 -2.06 14.80 0.95
C LYS A 197 -1.28 14.56 2.25
N MET A 198 -0.95 13.31 2.56
CA MET A 198 -0.15 12.94 3.73
C MET A 198 1.31 13.38 3.54
N PHE A 199 1.89 13.16 2.36
CA PHE A 199 3.24 13.61 2.01
C PHE A 199 3.40 15.12 2.10
N LEU A 200 2.47 15.90 1.53
CA LEU A 200 2.49 17.36 1.61
C LEU A 200 2.45 17.89 3.04
N ARG A 201 1.77 17.19 3.95
CA ARG A 201 1.75 17.55 5.37
C ARG A 201 3.04 17.18 6.06
N PHE A 202 3.59 16.00 5.75
CA PHE A 202 4.84 15.50 6.31
C PHE A 202 6.02 16.39 5.93
N GLU A 203 6.14 16.80 4.65
CA GLU A 203 7.18 17.67 4.12
C GLU A 203 7.14 19.10 4.74
N ARG A 204 6.00 19.54 5.26
CA ARG A 204 5.83 20.84 5.94
C ARG A 204 6.18 20.80 7.42
N THR A 205 6.43 19.63 8.01
CA THR A 205 6.71 19.49 9.44
C THR A 205 8.23 19.56 9.66
N PRO A 206 8.76 20.45 10.53
CA PRO A 206 10.20 20.71 10.69
C PRO A 206 11.05 19.49 11.03
N ALA A 207 10.47 18.46 11.68
CA ALA A 207 11.17 17.22 12.02
C ALA A 207 11.60 16.37 10.79
N ALA A 208 11.08 16.65 9.59
CA ALA A 208 11.46 15.97 8.36
C ALA A 208 12.65 16.66 7.64
N GLY A 209 13.07 17.85 8.09
CA GLY A 209 14.14 18.63 7.47
C GLY A 209 15.56 18.18 7.77
N GLU A 210 15.76 17.39 8.81
CA GLU A 210 17.12 16.90 9.20
C GLU A 210 17.69 15.86 8.24
N GLY A 211 16.93 15.33 7.29
CA GLY A 211 17.41 14.39 6.26
C GLY A 211 17.77 15.03 4.92
N LYS A 212 17.66 16.36 4.77
CA LYS A 212 17.99 17.05 3.51
C LYS A 212 19.45 17.52 3.43
N ASP A 213 20.12 17.66 4.54
CA ASP A 213 21.48 18.20 4.59
C ASP A 213 22.57 17.16 4.32
N ASP A 214 22.20 15.86 4.25
CA ASP A 214 23.14 14.77 3.93
C ASP A 214 23.23 14.44 2.43
N LEU A 215 22.59 15.24 1.56
CA LEU A 215 22.57 15.05 0.09
C LEU A 215 23.23 16.20 -0.71
N SER A 216 24.12 16.99 -0.07
CA SER A 216 24.96 17.97 -0.77
C SER A 216 26.38 17.45 -0.99
#